data_546ca8f45040764c1fcaa450a99b12f6
#
_entry.id   546ca8f45040764c1fcaa450a99b12f6
#
_cell.length_a   1.000
_cell.length_b   1.000
_cell.length_c   1.000
_cell.angle_alpha   90.00
_cell.angle_beta   90.00
_cell.angle_gamma   90.00
#
_symmetry.space_group_name_H-M   'P 1'
#
loop_
_entity.id
_entity.type
_entity.pdbx_description
1 polymer ?
#
loop_
_entity_poly.entity_id
_entity_poly.type
_entity_poly.pdbx_seq_one_letter_code
_entity_poly.pdbx_strand_id
1 'polypeptide(L)'
;IETYGIAEFVSLCKQRVLTYAAVQTEQSVRLGMWMDWNDPAELRRLRDLLKDDPQQVITVEGPHGPVTDTVEMIVGRLGMPEMGGSYFTFSNENNDLIWGFLAECHKRGWLYKGFDAMPWCARCGTGMSQMEMNEGYADREDPGLTFRLPLVDRPGEYLLVWTTTPWTVTSNVAAAVGPELTYVKVQQGDDAYWLGKGTLKTALRGAFKVVEERPGADLVGWTYRAPFDHLPAVGAAFAEGKDASGAAGYQHRVVTWTEVGEEEGTGIVHIAPGCGAEDFGLGKEQALPIVAPLDESGHYLATFGELAGLD
;
A
#
# COMPACT_ATOMS: atom_id res chain seq x y z
N ILE A 1 10.66 4.85 15.83
CA ILE A 1 11.77 3.90 15.61
C ILE A 1 13.00 4.67 15.13
N GLU A 2 12.89 5.49 14.12
CA GLU A 2 14.01 6.25 13.54
C GLU A 2 14.74 7.14 14.54
N THR A 3 14.02 7.78 15.45
CA THR A 3 14.58 8.65 16.47
C THR A 3 15.33 7.88 17.56
N TYR A 4 14.82 6.69 17.95
CA TYR A 4 15.37 5.88 19.05
C TYR A 4 16.39 4.84 18.60
N GLY A 5 16.32 4.37 17.37
CA GLY A 5 16.97 3.16 16.92
C GLY A 5 16.21 1.89 17.35
N ILE A 6 16.45 0.79 16.65
CA ILE A 6 15.71 -0.47 16.84
C ILE A 6 15.88 -1.03 18.27
N ALA A 7 17.11 -1.07 18.78
CA ALA A 7 17.40 -1.65 20.09
C ALA A 7 16.68 -0.92 21.23
N GLU A 8 16.76 0.41 21.26
CA GLU A 8 16.08 1.24 22.25
C GLU A 8 14.58 1.13 22.14
N PHE A 9 14.04 1.16 20.91
CA PHE A 9 12.61 0.99 20.67
C PHE A 9 12.10 -0.36 21.19
N VAL A 10 12.81 -1.47 20.94
CA VAL A 10 12.46 -2.80 21.44
C VAL A 10 12.50 -2.84 22.97
N SER A 11 13.52 -2.24 23.59
CA SER A 11 13.61 -2.13 25.06
C SER A 11 12.41 -1.38 25.65
N LEU A 12 12.01 -0.25 25.06
CA LEU A 12 10.83 0.51 25.48
C LEU A 12 9.53 -0.31 25.32
N CYS A 13 9.39 -1.07 24.24
CA CYS A 13 8.26 -1.97 24.04
C CYS A 13 8.18 -3.04 25.12
N LYS A 14 9.30 -3.71 25.44
CA LYS A 14 9.37 -4.71 26.52
C LYS A 14 9.00 -4.09 27.89
N GLN A 15 9.53 -2.91 28.22
CA GLN A 15 9.19 -2.18 29.44
C GLN A 15 7.68 -1.85 29.52
N ARG A 16 7.08 -1.43 28.40
CA ARG A 16 5.65 -1.16 28.32
C ARG A 16 4.82 -2.41 28.57
N VAL A 17 5.18 -3.53 27.96
CA VAL A 17 4.52 -4.82 28.17
C VAL A 17 4.60 -5.23 29.66
N LEU A 18 5.77 -5.18 30.27
CA LEU A 18 5.93 -5.51 31.69
C LEU A 18 5.09 -4.62 32.62
N THR A 19 5.00 -3.30 32.30
CA THR A 19 4.15 -2.36 33.04
C THR A 19 2.69 -2.78 33.03
N TYR A 20 2.15 -3.03 31.85
CA TYR A 20 0.72 -3.36 31.71
C TYR A 20 0.40 -4.80 32.07
N ALA A 21 1.32 -5.74 31.90
CA ALA A 21 1.17 -7.10 32.41
C ALA A 21 1.00 -7.13 33.94
N ALA A 22 1.79 -6.31 34.67
CA ALA A 22 1.61 -6.18 36.12
C ALA A 22 0.24 -5.63 36.49
N VAL A 23 -0.22 -4.55 35.82
CA VAL A 23 -1.55 -3.96 36.05
C VAL A 23 -2.66 -4.95 35.73
N GLN A 24 -2.57 -5.60 34.55
CA GLN A 24 -3.57 -6.57 34.09
C GLN A 24 -3.66 -7.76 35.04
N THR A 25 -2.54 -8.26 35.52
CA THR A 25 -2.49 -9.34 36.52
C THR A 25 -3.22 -8.96 37.81
N GLU A 26 -2.95 -7.77 38.36
CA GLU A 26 -3.65 -7.27 39.57
C GLU A 26 -5.16 -7.16 39.35
N GLN A 27 -5.58 -6.66 38.19
CA GLN A 27 -7.01 -6.55 37.85
C GLN A 27 -7.66 -7.93 37.70
N SER A 28 -7.00 -8.86 37.02
CA SER A 28 -7.53 -10.23 36.81
C SER A 28 -7.66 -11.02 38.11
N VAL A 29 -6.67 -10.90 38.99
CA VAL A 29 -6.73 -11.49 40.34
C VAL A 29 -7.89 -10.90 41.15
N ARG A 30 -8.11 -9.59 41.10
CA ARG A 30 -9.26 -8.95 41.74
C ARG A 30 -10.60 -9.40 41.22
N LEU A 31 -10.67 -9.74 39.92
CA LEU A 31 -11.87 -10.29 39.30
C LEU A 31 -12.09 -11.79 39.61
N GLY A 32 -11.17 -12.42 40.36
CA GLY A 32 -11.25 -13.84 40.70
C GLY A 32 -10.84 -14.77 39.57
N MET A 33 -10.14 -14.27 38.54
CA MET A 33 -9.60 -15.14 37.51
C MET A 33 -8.52 -16.02 38.09
N TRP A 34 -8.58 -17.31 37.78
CA TRP A 34 -7.69 -18.32 38.33
C TRP A 34 -6.78 -18.89 37.23
N MET A 35 -5.47 -18.63 37.37
CA MET A 35 -4.40 -19.20 36.56
C MET A 35 -3.05 -18.94 37.24
N ASP A 36 -1.98 -19.50 36.72
CA ASP A 36 -0.62 -19.20 37.18
C ASP A 36 -0.22 -17.80 36.73
N TRP A 37 -0.26 -16.85 37.66
CA TRP A 37 0.10 -15.47 37.42
C TRP A 37 1.56 -15.21 37.77
N ASN A 38 2.22 -14.33 36.98
CA ASN A 38 3.46 -13.73 37.44
C ASN A 38 3.18 -12.76 38.60
N ASP A 39 4.13 -12.64 39.53
CA ASP A 39 4.04 -11.63 40.58
C ASP A 39 4.12 -10.21 39.98
N PRO A 40 3.11 -9.35 40.15
CA PRO A 40 3.13 -7.98 39.64
C PRO A 40 4.28 -7.11 40.15
N ALA A 41 4.75 -7.37 41.40
CA ALA A 41 5.89 -6.66 41.96
C ALA A 41 7.19 -7.06 41.26
N GLU A 42 7.35 -8.35 40.96
CA GLU A 42 8.50 -8.86 40.22
C GLU A 42 8.50 -8.35 38.77
N LEU A 43 7.37 -8.32 38.08
CA LEU A 43 7.27 -7.72 36.74
C LEU A 43 7.71 -6.26 36.70
N ARG A 44 7.32 -5.47 37.71
CA ARG A 44 7.78 -4.08 37.85
C ARG A 44 9.27 -3.99 38.14
N ARG A 45 9.79 -4.87 39.00
CA ARG A 45 11.22 -4.94 39.30
C ARG A 45 12.03 -5.26 38.03
N LEU A 46 11.63 -6.26 37.26
CA LEU A 46 12.27 -6.63 36.01
C LEU A 46 12.21 -5.48 34.98
N ARG A 47 11.09 -4.76 34.89
CA ARG A 47 10.98 -3.56 34.05
C ARG A 47 12.02 -2.51 34.41
N ASP A 48 12.14 -2.19 35.70
CA ASP A 48 13.07 -1.16 36.16
C ASP A 48 14.52 -1.57 35.94
N LEU A 49 14.87 -2.81 36.24
CA LEU A 49 16.19 -3.37 35.94
C LEU A 49 16.49 -3.37 34.43
N LEU A 50 15.52 -3.77 33.58
CA LEU A 50 15.68 -3.74 32.12
C LEU A 50 15.96 -2.33 31.60
N LYS A 51 15.38 -1.32 32.22
CA LYS A 51 15.61 0.10 31.90
C LYS A 51 17.00 0.56 32.35
N ASP A 52 17.44 0.18 33.55
CA ASP A 52 18.64 0.71 34.18
C ASP A 52 19.92 -0.02 33.73
N ASP A 53 19.91 -1.35 33.74
CA ASP A 53 21.03 -2.19 33.28
C ASP A 53 20.53 -3.56 32.78
N PRO A 54 20.24 -3.71 31.50
CA PRO A 54 19.78 -4.98 30.91
C PRO A 54 20.80 -6.10 30.98
N GLN A 55 22.10 -5.80 31.17
CA GLN A 55 23.19 -6.78 31.25
C GLN A 55 23.51 -7.18 32.67
N GLN A 56 22.90 -6.61 33.70
CA GLN A 56 23.04 -7.02 35.09
C GLN A 56 22.63 -8.49 35.24
N VAL A 57 23.48 -9.29 35.86
CA VAL A 57 23.16 -10.69 36.20
C VAL A 57 22.30 -10.72 37.45
N ILE A 58 21.16 -11.39 37.37
CA ILE A 58 20.21 -11.56 38.46
C ILE A 58 19.80 -13.02 38.60
N THR A 59 19.26 -13.37 39.77
CA THR A 59 18.63 -14.66 40.02
C THR A 59 17.14 -14.42 40.31
N VAL A 60 16.27 -15.22 39.69
CA VAL A 60 14.83 -15.25 39.94
C VAL A 60 14.39 -16.65 40.28
N GLU A 61 13.34 -16.80 41.10
CA GLU A 61 12.79 -18.12 41.43
C GLU A 61 11.84 -18.58 40.31
N GLY A 62 12.07 -19.76 39.79
CA GLY A 62 11.19 -20.45 38.84
C GLY A 62 10.56 -21.70 39.46
N PRO A 63 9.55 -22.32 38.81
CA PRO A 63 8.84 -23.49 39.32
C PRO A 63 9.75 -24.76 39.48
N HIS A 64 10.89 -24.78 38.82
CA HIS A 64 11.87 -25.87 38.87
C HIS A 64 13.18 -25.49 39.56
N GLY A 65 13.21 -24.34 40.26
CA GLY A 65 14.37 -23.82 40.98
C GLY A 65 14.84 -22.47 40.42
N PRO A 66 15.91 -21.90 41.01
CA PRO A 66 16.41 -20.60 40.65
C PRO A 66 16.99 -20.56 39.23
N VAL A 67 16.67 -19.50 38.49
CA VAL A 67 17.21 -19.19 37.15
C VAL A 67 18.10 -17.95 37.26
N THR A 68 19.37 -18.10 36.85
CA THR A 68 20.37 -17.01 36.91
C THR A 68 20.81 -16.65 35.49
N ASP A 69 20.61 -15.40 35.09
CA ASP A 69 21.03 -14.88 33.79
C ASP A 69 21.01 -13.33 33.82
N THR A 70 21.36 -12.69 32.68
CA THR A 70 21.19 -11.26 32.55
C THR A 70 19.69 -10.87 32.58
N VAL A 71 19.39 -9.66 32.99
CA VAL A 71 18.02 -9.15 33.05
C VAL A 71 17.33 -9.29 31.68
N GLU A 72 18.04 -8.98 30.58
CA GLU A 72 17.51 -9.13 29.22
C GLU A 72 17.10 -10.55 28.90
N MET A 73 17.94 -11.55 29.28
CA MET A 73 17.66 -12.97 29.07
C MET A 73 16.53 -13.48 29.96
N ILE A 74 16.49 -13.06 31.24
CA ILE A 74 15.38 -13.38 32.16
C ILE A 74 14.05 -12.84 31.61
N VAL A 75 14.02 -11.58 31.18
CA VAL A 75 12.82 -10.99 30.54
C VAL A 75 12.45 -11.71 29.25
N GLY A 76 13.42 -12.08 28.43
CA GLY A 76 13.22 -12.84 27.20
C GLY A 76 12.69 -14.26 27.39
N ARG A 77 12.72 -14.79 28.62
CA ARG A 77 12.21 -16.13 28.98
C ARG A 77 10.90 -16.12 29.75
N LEU A 78 10.32 -14.95 30.02
CA LEU A 78 9.02 -14.86 30.69
C LEU A 78 7.95 -15.64 29.90
N GLY A 79 7.16 -16.44 30.62
CA GLY A 79 6.15 -17.33 30.05
C GLY A 79 6.68 -18.68 29.56
N MET A 80 7.98 -18.92 29.67
CA MET A 80 8.57 -20.23 29.38
C MET A 80 8.47 -21.17 30.62
N PRO A 81 8.49 -22.50 30.43
CA PRO A 81 8.27 -23.46 31.51
C PRO A 81 9.19 -23.29 32.73
N GLU A 82 10.44 -22.88 32.51
CA GLU A 82 11.40 -22.67 33.61
C GLU A 82 11.13 -21.39 34.40
N MET A 83 10.38 -20.43 33.83
CA MET A 83 10.00 -19.17 34.49
C MET A 83 8.62 -19.27 35.13
N GLY A 84 7.76 -20.13 34.62
CA GLY A 84 6.35 -20.20 35.01
C GLY A 84 5.57 -18.95 34.65
N GLY A 85 4.35 -18.84 35.19
CA GLY A 85 3.50 -17.67 34.99
C GLY A 85 2.78 -17.61 33.66
N SER A 86 2.37 -16.41 33.28
CA SER A 86 1.56 -16.15 32.10
C SER A 86 2.40 -16.16 30.82
N TYR A 87 1.74 -16.41 29.67
CA TYR A 87 2.33 -16.31 28.34
C TYR A 87 2.75 -14.88 28.00
N PHE A 88 3.95 -14.75 27.42
CA PHE A 88 4.46 -13.49 26.86
C PHE A 88 4.79 -13.65 25.39
N THR A 89 4.23 -12.77 24.55
CA THR A 89 4.41 -12.81 23.10
C THR A 89 5.85 -12.53 22.65
N PHE A 90 6.64 -11.84 23.48
CA PHE A 90 8.01 -11.46 23.16
C PHE A 90 9.08 -12.47 23.64
N SER A 91 8.68 -13.63 24.18
CA SER A 91 9.67 -14.63 24.59
C SER A 91 10.55 -15.07 23.43
N ASN A 92 11.85 -15.25 23.69
CA ASN A 92 12.83 -15.57 22.65
C ASN A 92 12.47 -16.88 21.93
N GLU A 93 12.16 -17.93 22.67
CA GLU A 93 11.80 -19.23 22.10
C GLU A 93 10.51 -19.15 21.25
N ASN A 94 9.53 -18.36 21.68
CA ASN A 94 8.32 -18.13 20.89
C ASN A 94 8.67 -17.46 19.55
N ASN A 95 9.54 -16.45 19.56
CA ASN A 95 10.02 -15.80 18.35
C ASN A 95 10.82 -16.75 17.47
N ASP A 96 11.69 -17.59 18.05
CA ASP A 96 12.45 -18.59 17.31
C ASP A 96 11.55 -19.63 16.63
N LEU A 97 10.48 -20.06 17.29
CA LEU A 97 9.47 -20.94 16.69
C LEU A 97 8.73 -20.27 15.52
N ILE A 98 8.36 -18.99 15.66
CA ILE A 98 7.74 -18.21 14.58
C ILE A 98 8.71 -18.09 13.39
N TRP A 99 9.97 -17.76 13.63
CA TRP A 99 10.99 -17.72 12.58
C TRP A 99 11.24 -19.09 11.93
N GLY A 100 11.22 -20.17 12.71
CA GLY A 100 11.28 -21.54 12.20
C GLY A 100 10.13 -21.85 11.24
N PHE A 101 8.90 -21.45 11.60
CA PHE A 101 7.73 -21.58 10.73
C PHE A 101 7.88 -20.76 9.44
N LEU A 102 8.28 -19.49 9.53
CA LEU A 102 8.50 -18.64 8.37
C LEU A 102 9.62 -19.18 7.46
N ALA A 103 10.70 -19.71 8.04
CA ALA A 103 11.78 -20.34 7.29
C ALA A 103 11.29 -21.56 6.49
N GLU A 104 10.40 -22.38 7.07
CA GLU A 104 9.79 -23.50 6.37
C GLU A 104 8.86 -23.06 5.24
N CYS A 105 8.06 -22.00 5.45
CA CYS A 105 7.24 -21.39 4.40
C CYS A 105 8.11 -20.87 3.25
N HIS A 106 9.24 -20.22 3.56
CA HIS A 106 10.17 -19.72 2.55
C HIS A 106 10.79 -20.87 1.73
N LYS A 107 11.23 -21.96 2.39
CA LYS A 107 11.75 -23.15 1.69
C LYS A 107 10.75 -23.76 0.71
N ARG A 108 9.45 -23.68 1.02
CA ARG A 108 8.36 -24.17 0.17
C ARG A 108 7.96 -23.18 -0.93
N GLY A 109 8.57 -22.00 -0.99
CA GLY A 109 8.22 -20.94 -1.93
C GLY A 109 6.87 -20.26 -1.62
N TRP A 110 6.32 -20.43 -0.42
CA TRP A 110 5.07 -19.79 0.00
C TRP A 110 5.29 -18.36 0.49
N LEU A 111 6.50 -18.07 0.99
CA LEU A 111 6.91 -16.73 1.37
C LEU A 111 7.83 -16.16 0.29
N TYR A 112 7.41 -15.08 -0.32
CA TYR A 112 8.13 -14.39 -1.38
C TYR A 112 7.97 -12.87 -1.25
N LYS A 113 8.87 -12.10 -1.86
CA LYS A 113 8.76 -10.65 -1.96
C LYS A 113 7.90 -10.31 -3.18
N GLY A 114 6.85 -9.53 -2.97
CA GLY A 114 5.93 -9.10 -4.03
C GLY A 114 5.39 -7.71 -3.76
N PHE A 115 4.50 -7.27 -4.65
CA PHE A 115 3.75 -6.03 -4.51
C PHE A 115 2.27 -6.33 -4.27
N ASP A 116 1.64 -5.49 -3.47
CA ASP A 116 0.20 -5.44 -3.32
C ASP A 116 -0.24 -4.00 -3.06
N ALA A 117 -1.49 -3.69 -3.40
CA ALA A 117 -2.07 -2.39 -3.09
C ALA A 117 -2.68 -2.43 -1.69
N MET A 118 -2.30 -1.48 -0.86
CA MET A 118 -2.85 -1.33 0.49
C MET A 118 -2.98 0.14 0.87
N PRO A 119 -3.98 0.50 1.68
CA PRO A 119 -4.07 1.84 2.23
C PRO A 119 -2.84 2.16 3.09
N TRP A 120 -2.27 3.32 2.87
CA TRP A 120 -1.05 3.76 3.53
C TRP A 120 -1.25 5.10 4.23
N CYS A 121 -0.83 5.20 5.49
CA CYS A 121 -0.82 6.46 6.22
C CYS A 121 0.57 7.10 6.14
N ALA A 122 0.75 8.09 5.29
CA ALA A 122 2.01 8.82 5.14
C ALA A 122 2.48 9.49 6.44
N ARG A 123 1.53 9.97 7.28
CA ARG A 123 1.86 10.57 8.58
C ARG A 123 2.45 9.55 9.58
N CYS A 124 1.94 8.31 9.57
CA CYS A 124 2.38 7.26 10.49
C CYS A 124 3.49 6.38 9.89
N GLY A 125 3.70 6.44 8.57
CA GLY A 125 4.64 5.58 7.84
C GLY A 125 4.26 4.10 7.91
N THR A 126 2.96 3.76 7.83
CA THR A 126 2.49 2.38 7.98
C THR A 126 1.22 2.10 7.17
N GLY A 127 1.05 0.83 6.80
CA GLY A 127 -0.20 0.34 6.24
C GLY A 127 -1.35 0.42 7.24
N MET A 128 -2.55 0.67 6.74
CA MET A 128 -3.78 0.73 7.53
C MET A 128 -4.65 -0.50 7.28
N SER A 129 -5.30 -0.98 8.34
CA SER A 129 -6.32 -2.03 8.22
C SER A 129 -7.63 -1.47 7.68
N GLN A 130 -8.47 -2.37 7.13
CA GLN A 130 -9.81 -2.00 6.67
C GLN A 130 -10.68 -1.38 7.78
N MET A 131 -10.53 -1.84 9.02
CA MET A 131 -11.28 -1.27 10.17
C MET A 131 -10.87 0.18 10.44
N GLU A 132 -9.58 0.47 10.43
CA GLU A 132 -9.07 1.84 10.64
C GLU A 132 -9.55 2.80 9.56
N MET A 133 -9.63 2.34 8.32
CA MET A 133 -10.18 3.13 7.22
C MET A 133 -11.66 3.45 7.42
N ASN A 134 -12.47 2.44 7.78
CA ASN A 134 -13.91 2.63 7.95
C ASN A 134 -14.25 3.64 9.06
N GLU A 135 -13.48 3.65 10.14
CA GLU A 135 -13.67 4.60 11.25
C GLU A 135 -13.22 6.03 10.91
N GLY A 136 -12.27 6.17 9.99
CA GLY A 136 -11.69 7.45 9.57
C GLY A 136 -12.29 8.04 8.28
N TYR A 137 -13.25 7.37 7.65
CA TYR A 137 -13.83 7.80 6.39
C TYR A 137 -14.63 9.10 6.55
N ALA A 138 -14.35 10.08 5.69
CA ALA A 138 -15.06 11.35 5.68
C ALA A 138 -15.19 11.88 4.24
N ASP A 139 -16.32 12.51 3.94
CA ASP A 139 -16.53 13.19 2.67
C ASP A 139 -15.58 14.38 2.55
N ARG A 140 -14.94 14.50 1.39
CA ARG A 140 -14.02 15.58 1.05
C ARG A 140 -14.25 16.04 -0.38
N GLU A 141 -14.19 17.35 -0.61
CA GLU A 141 -14.15 17.92 -1.96
C GLU A 141 -12.70 18.01 -2.43
N ASP A 142 -12.39 17.31 -3.51
CA ASP A 142 -11.10 17.38 -4.20
C ASP A 142 -11.30 17.80 -5.66
N PRO A 143 -10.35 18.55 -6.26
CA PRO A 143 -10.47 18.97 -7.63
C PRO A 143 -10.35 17.79 -8.60
N GLY A 144 -11.36 17.58 -9.44
CA GLY A 144 -11.28 16.67 -10.58
C GLY A 144 -10.48 17.28 -11.73
N LEU A 145 -9.68 16.45 -12.41
CA LEU A 145 -8.89 16.85 -13.57
C LEU A 145 -9.40 16.14 -14.83
N THR A 146 -9.75 16.93 -15.87
CA THR A 146 -9.93 16.42 -17.22
C THR A 146 -8.70 16.76 -18.05
N PHE A 147 -8.10 15.77 -18.68
CA PHE A 147 -6.91 15.94 -19.51
C PHE A 147 -6.99 15.14 -20.80
N ARG A 148 -6.13 15.47 -21.76
CA ARG A 148 -6.11 14.82 -23.07
C ARG A 148 -4.83 14.03 -23.28
N LEU A 149 -4.96 12.84 -23.88
CA LEU A 149 -3.86 11.95 -24.24
C LEU A 149 -3.79 11.87 -25.78
N PRO A 150 -2.73 12.40 -26.43
CA PRO A 150 -2.59 12.36 -27.87
C PRO A 150 -2.37 10.93 -28.36
N LEU A 151 -3.16 10.49 -29.33
CA LEU A 151 -3.01 9.18 -29.98
C LEU A 151 -1.78 9.17 -30.90
N VAL A 152 -1.01 8.08 -30.85
CA VAL A 152 0.26 7.99 -31.62
C VAL A 152 0.00 7.91 -33.11
N ASP A 153 -0.92 7.05 -33.56
CA ASP A 153 -1.17 6.78 -34.97
C ASP A 153 -2.33 7.62 -35.57
N ARG A 154 -2.81 8.63 -34.81
CA ARG A 154 -3.94 9.49 -35.16
C ARG A 154 -3.65 10.93 -34.85
N PRO A 155 -2.84 11.63 -35.67
CA PRO A 155 -2.48 13.02 -35.42
C PRO A 155 -3.71 13.93 -35.32
N GLY A 156 -3.76 14.78 -34.25
CA GLY A 156 -4.88 15.66 -33.97
C GLY A 156 -6.07 14.98 -33.27
N GLU A 157 -5.98 13.69 -32.95
CA GLU A 157 -6.98 12.96 -32.17
C GLU A 157 -6.43 12.68 -30.76
N TYR A 158 -7.30 12.80 -29.75
CA TYR A 158 -6.95 12.64 -28.34
C TYR A 158 -7.98 11.76 -27.64
N LEU A 159 -7.55 10.97 -26.65
CA LEU A 159 -8.46 10.45 -25.63
C LEU A 159 -8.72 11.56 -24.61
N LEU A 160 -9.96 11.82 -24.25
CA LEU A 160 -10.32 12.71 -23.17
C LEU A 160 -10.54 11.90 -21.90
N VAL A 161 -9.70 12.12 -20.91
CA VAL A 161 -9.65 11.30 -19.70
C VAL A 161 -9.94 12.17 -18.47
N TRP A 162 -10.54 11.59 -17.47
CA TRP A 162 -10.87 12.27 -16.22
C TRP A 162 -10.40 11.48 -15.01
N THR A 163 -10.01 12.19 -13.95
CA THR A 163 -9.61 11.60 -12.66
C THR A 163 -10.00 12.50 -11.49
N THR A 164 -10.34 11.91 -10.35
CA THR A 164 -10.52 12.61 -9.06
C THR A 164 -9.22 12.75 -8.29
N THR A 165 -8.15 12.06 -8.72
CA THR A 165 -6.86 12.00 -8.05
C THR A 165 -5.72 12.45 -8.98
N PRO A 166 -5.60 13.77 -9.25
CA PRO A 166 -4.68 14.30 -10.28
C PRO A 166 -3.21 13.90 -10.10
N TRP A 167 -2.74 13.71 -8.88
CA TRP A 167 -1.35 13.34 -8.58
C TRP A 167 -0.98 11.95 -9.17
N THR A 168 -1.96 11.04 -9.33
CA THR A 168 -1.71 9.71 -9.89
C THR A 168 -1.40 9.71 -11.39
N VAL A 169 -1.66 10.82 -12.09
CA VAL A 169 -1.38 10.96 -13.53
C VAL A 169 0.11 10.85 -13.83
N THR A 170 0.98 11.16 -12.87
CA THR A 170 2.44 10.96 -12.96
C THR A 170 2.83 9.48 -13.12
N SER A 171 1.93 8.58 -12.74
CA SER A 171 2.08 7.12 -12.80
C SER A 171 1.11 6.46 -13.78
N ASN A 172 0.58 7.24 -14.74
CA ASN A 172 -0.29 6.71 -15.78
C ASN A 172 0.41 5.59 -16.55
N VAL A 173 -0.30 4.49 -16.75
CA VAL A 173 0.19 3.32 -17.51
C VAL A 173 -0.73 2.99 -18.67
N ALA A 174 -2.04 3.00 -18.44
CA ALA A 174 -3.03 2.67 -19.45
C ALA A 174 -4.24 3.62 -19.37
N ALA A 175 -5.08 3.59 -20.38
CA ALA A 175 -6.41 4.17 -20.38
C ALA A 175 -7.43 3.03 -20.56
N ALA A 176 -8.44 2.95 -19.68
CA ALA A 176 -9.43 1.90 -19.73
C ALA A 176 -10.75 2.37 -20.35
N VAL A 177 -11.37 1.48 -21.13
CA VAL A 177 -12.69 1.68 -21.75
C VAL A 177 -13.61 0.52 -21.43
N GLY A 178 -14.91 0.80 -21.32
CA GLY A 178 -15.95 -0.23 -21.24
C GLY A 178 -16.17 -0.85 -22.62
N PRO A 179 -15.93 -2.16 -22.83
CA PRO A 179 -16.00 -2.76 -24.16
C PRO A 179 -17.39 -2.65 -24.82
N GLU A 180 -18.44 -2.69 -24.00
CA GLU A 180 -19.83 -2.60 -24.44
C GLU A 180 -20.36 -1.15 -24.57
N LEU A 181 -19.59 -0.17 -24.07
CA LEU A 181 -19.98 1.23 -24.15
C LEU A 181 -19.73 1.80 -25.54
N THR A 182 -20.50 2.82 -25.91
CA THR A 182 -20.33 3.56 -27.18
C THR A 182 -19.44 4.77 -26.94
N TYR A 183 -18.37 4.88 -27.71
CA TYR A 183 -17.48 6.05 -27.72
C TYR A 183 -17.68 6.87 -28.98
N VAL A 184 -17.53 8.16 -28.84
CA VAL A 184 -17.69 9.11 -29.94
C VAL A 184 -16.43 9.94 -30.16
N LYS A 185 -16.13 10.18 -31.41
CA LYS A 185 -15.16 11.21 -31.80
C LYS A 185 -15.89 12.53 -32.00
N VAL A 186 -15.42 13.54 -31.32
CA VAL A 186 -15.99 14.87 -31.31
C VAL A 186 -14.97 15.85 -31.86
N GLN A 187 -15.35 16.61 -32.91
CA GLN A 187 -14.55 17.73 -33.41
C GLN A 187 -14.90 18.99 -32.64
N GLN A 188 -13.90 19.65 -32.06
CA GLN A 188 -14.01 20.92 -31.37
C GLN A 188 -12.82 21.82 -31.75
N GLY A 189 -13.04 22.80 -32.60
CA GLY A 189 -11.97 23.56 -33.23
C GLY A 189 -11.12 22.68 -34.15
N ASP A 190 -9.80 22.74 -33.99
CA ASP A 190 -8.83 21.97 -34.79
C ASP A 190 -8.55 20.57 -34.19
N ASP A 191 -8.97 20.29 -32.94
CA ASP A 191 -8.76 19.06 -32.23
C ASP A 191 -9.97 18.12 -32.28
N ALA A 192 -9.72 16.82 -32.25
CA ALA A 192 -10.73 15.78 -32.14
C ALA A 192 -10.54 14.97 -30.85
N TYR A 193 -11.63 14.77 -30.12
CA TYR A 193 -11.61 14.06 -28.82
C TYR A 193 -12.45 12.80 -28.86
N TRP A 194 -11.92 11.70 -28.33
CA TRP A 194 -12.66 10.47 -28.06
C TRP A 194 -13.11 10.45 -26.60
N LEU A 195 -14.38 10.18 -26.36
CA LEU A 195 -14.97 10.06 -25.03
C LEU A 195 -16.26 9.22 -25.08
N GLY A 196 -16.77 8.80 -23.94
CA GLY A 196 -18.04 8.07 -23.83
C GLY A 196 -19.22 8.90 -24.36
N LYS A 197 -20.12 8.26 -25.12
CA LYS A 197 -21.29 8.94 -25.69
C LYS A 197 -22.20 9.49 -24.61
N GLY A 198 -22.40 8.77 -23.51
CA GLY A 198 -23.24 9.18 -22.39
C GLY A 198 -22.71 10.41 -21.66
N THR A 199 -21.38 10.65 -21.69
CA THR A 199 -20.73 11.74 -20.95
C THR A 199 -20.61 13.06 -21.72
N LEU A 200 -21.03 13.13 -22.98
CA LEU A 200 -20.86 14.29 -23.85
C LEU A 200 -21.29 15.62 -23.22
N LYS A 201 -22.44 15.63 -22.53
CA LYS A 201 -23.02 16.87 -21.98
C LYS A 201 -22.31 17.34 -20.70
N THR A 202 -21.67 16.42 -19.98
CA THR A 202 -20.97 16.70 -18.72
C THR A 202 -19.50 17.01 -18.95
N ALA A 203 -18.87 16.28 -19.89
CA ALA A 203 -17.44 16.37 -20.16
C ALA A 203 -17.03 17.53 -21.08
N LEU A 204 -17.92 17.95 -21.99
CA LEU A 204 -17.61 18.99 -22.97
C LEU A 204 -18.46 20.24 -22.78
N ARG A 205 -17.85 21.40 -23.01
CA ARG A 205 -18.51 22.70 -23.01
C ARG A 205 -18.30 23.40 -24.36
N GLY A 206 -19.27 24.22 -24.77
CA GLY A 206 -19.22 24.94 -26.03
C GLY A 206 -19.73 24.13 -27.22
N ALA A 207 -19.48 24.63 -28.42
CA ALA A 207 -19.94 23.99 -29.65
C ALA A 207 -18.98 22.85 -30.06
N PHE A 208 -19.53 21.71 -30.41
CA PHE A 208 -18.81 20.57 -30.93
C PHE A 208 -19.67 19.79 -31.95
N LYS A 209 -19.03 18.95 -32.72
CA LYS A 209 -19.69 18.08 -33.70
C LYS A 209 -19.25 16.64 -33.52
N VAL A 210 -20.18 15.72 -33.30
CA VAL A 210 -19.88 14.25 -33.35
C VAL A 210 -19.61 13.86 -34.79
N VAL A 211 -18.45 13.25 -35.05
CA VAL A 211 -18.00 12.89 -36.41
C VAL A 211 -17.88 11.40 -36.61
N GLU A 212 -17.76 10.62 -35.53
CA GLU A 212 -17.62 9.16 -35.59
C GLU A 212 -18.15 8.53 -34.30
N GLU A 213 -18.65 7.31 -34.39
CA GLU A 213 -19.05 6.48 -33.23
C GLU A 213 -18.43 5.10 -33.36
N ARG A 214 -17.96 4.52 -32.24
CA ARG A 214 -17.39 3.16 -32.15
C ARG A 214 -17.76 2.49 -30.85
N PRO A 215 -17.88 1.16 -30.81
CA PRO A 215 -17.91 0.42 -29.54
C PRO A 215 -16.54 0.52 -28.86
N GLY A 216 -16.50 0.45 -27.53
CA GLY A 216 -15.25 0.51 -26.77
C GLY A 216 -14.25 -0.57 -27.15
N ALA A 217 -14.72 -1.74 -27.53
CA ALA A 217 -13.89 -2.83 -28.04
C ALA A 217 -12.98 -2.42 -29.20
N ASP A 218 -13.42 -1.46 -30.08
CA ASP A 218 -12.64 -0.99 -31.20
C ASP A 218 -11.51 -0.02 -30.83
N LEU A 219 -11.54 0.54 -29.60
CA LEU A 219 -10.51 1.43 -29.09
C LEU A 219 -9.36 0.65 -28.43
N VAL A 220 -9.59 -0.61 -28.08
CA VAL A 220 -8.61 -1.45 -27.38
C VAL A 220 -7.35 -1.61 -28.24
N GLY A 221 -6.19 -1.45 -27.60
CA GLY A 221 -4.89 -1.53 -28.26
C GLY A 221 -4.44 -0.22 -28.92
N TRP A 222 -5.28 0.83 -28.99
CA TRP A 222 -4.79 2.14 -29.45
C TRP A 222 -3.70 2.63 -28.51
N THR A 223 -2.63 3.20 -29.08
CA THR A 223 -1.50 3.72 -28.32
C THR A 223 -1.56 5.24 -28.22
N TYR A 224 -1.05 5.75 -27.11
CA TYR A 224 -1.06 7.18 -26.83
C TYR A 224 0.24 7.62 -26.11
N ARG A 225 0.43 8.91 -25.92
CA ARG A 225 1.51 9.51 -25.11
C ARG A 225 0.91 10.12 -23.85
N ALA A 226 1.58 9.92 -22.71
CA ALA A 226 1.17 10.52 -21.45
C ALA A 226 2.03 11.75 -21.09
N PRO A 227 1.54 12.65 -20.22
CA PRO A 227 2.24 13.90 -19.90
C PRO A 227 3.60 13.71 -19.23
N PHE A 228 3.80 12.60 -18.54
CA PHE A 228 4.97 12.34 -17.70
C PHE A 228 5.89 11.24 -18.23
N ASP A 229 5.81 10.90 -19.51
CA ASP A 229 6.67 9.88 -20.17
C ASP A 229 8.16 10.19 -20.08
N HIS A 230 8.52 11.44 -19.85
CA HIS A 230 9.90 11.90 -19.71
C HIS A 230 10.53 11.57 -18.34
N LEU A 231 9.73 11.15 -17.34
CA LEU A 231 10.25 10.85 -16.01
C LEU A 231 11.06 9.54 -16.02
N PRO A 232 12.23 9.51 -15.34
CA PRO A 232 13.09 8.32 -15.29
C PRO A 232 12.39 7.07 -14.76
N ALA A 233 11.52 7.23 -13.75
CA ALA A 233 10.75 6.12 -13.18
C ALA A 233 9.82 5.46 -14.19
N VAL A 234 9.13 6.27 -15.01
CA VAL A 234 8.23 5.78 -16.07
C VAL A 234 9.03 5.03 -17.13
N GLY A 235 10.14 5.63 -17.60
CA GLY A 235 11.02 5.02 -18.59
C GLY A 235 11.58 3.66 -18.13
N ALA A 236 12.01 3.56 -16.87
CA ALA A 236 12.52 2.32 -16.28
C ALA A 236 11.43 1.23 -16.21
N ALA A 237 10.25 1.55 -15.67
CA ALA A 237 9.14 0.61 -15.57
C ALA A 237 8.67 0.10 -16.95
N PHE A 238 8.69 0.97 -17.96
CA PHE A 238 8.30 0.61 -19.33
C PHE A 238 9.35 -0.23 -20.04
N ALA A 239 10.64 0.00 -19.76
CA ALA A 239 11.71 -0.84 -20.30
C ALA A 239 11.65 -2.30 -19.77
N GLU A 240 11.23 -2.48 -18.50
CA GLU A 240 11.04 -3.79 -17.87
C GLU A 240 9.68 -4.42 -18.22
N GLY A 241 8.70 -3.60 -18.58
CA GLY A 241 7.36 -4.03 -18.95
C GLY A 241 7.31 -4.78 -20.28
N LYS A 242 6.15 -5.35 -20.59
CA LYS A 242 5.92 -6.08 -21.86
C LYS A 242 4.86 -5.35 -22.68
N ASP A 243 5.02 -5.36 -23.99
CA ASP A 243 4.00 -4.91 -24.93
C ASP A 243 2.80 -5.87 -25.01
N ALA A 244 1.83 -5.55 -25.85
CA ALA A 244 0.64 -6.39 -26.04
C ALA A 244 0.95 -7.78 -26.63
N SER A 245 2.11 -7.96 -27.26
CA SER A 245 2.57 -9.24 -27.80
C SER A 245 3.40 -10.06 -26.80
N GLY A 246 3.74 -9.49 -25.64
CA GLY A 246 4.61 -10.07 -24.62
C GLY A 246 6.10 -9.81 -24.84
N ALA A 247 6.48 -9.00 -25.84
CA ALA A 247 7.85 -8.58 -26.08
C ALA A 247 8.28 -7.48 -25.05
N ALA A 248 9.57 -7.34 -24.80
CA ALA A 248 10.11 -6.32 -23.93
C ALA A 248 9.83 -4.90 -24.46
N GLY A 249 9.56 -3.98 -23.55
CA GLY A 249 9.24 -2.59 -23.84
C GLY A 249 7.73 -2.35 -23.90
N TYR A 250 7.21 -1.76 -22.82
CA TYR A 250 5.80 -1.39 -22.70
C TYR A 250 5.53 -0.06 -23.41
N GLN A 251 4.35 0.08 -23.98
CA GLN A 251 3.82 1.34 -24.49
C GLN A 251 2.42 1.58 -23.92
N HIS A 252 2.10 2.83 -23.64
CA HIS A 252 0.75 3.21 -23.26
C HIS A 252 -0.27 2.71 -24.26
N ARG A 253 -1.29 2.04 -23.75
CA ARG A 253 -2.37 1.51 -24.58
C ARG A 253 -3.73 1.60 -23.92
N VAL A 254 -4.75 1.58 -24.74
CA VAL A 254 -6.14 1.42 -24.30
C VAL A 254 -6.38 -0.05 -23.95
N VAL A 255 -6.98 -0.31 -22.79
CA VAL A 255 -7.34 -1.64 -22.29
C VAL A 255 -8.85 -1.71 -21.99
N THR A 256 -9.40 -2.90 -21.90
CA THR A 256 -10.78 -3.12 -21.47
C THR A 256 -10.88 -3.16 -19.96
N TRP A 257 -11.97 -2.57 -19.43
CA TRP A 257 -12.35 -2.72 -18.03
C TRP A 257 -13.87 -2.60 -17.88
N THR A 258 -14.50 -3.60 -17.28
CA THR A 258 -15.97 -3.66 -17.16
C THR A 258 -16.53 -2.67 -16.15
N GLU A 259 -15.70 -2.17 -15.22
CA GLU A 259 -16.10 -1.18 -14.22
C GLU A 259 -16.18 0.26 -14.78
N VAL A 260 -15.79 0.48 -16.04
CA VAL A 260 -15.91 1.80 -16.66
C VAL A 260 -17.38 2.13 -16.90
N GLY A 261 -17.86 3.22 -16.26
CA GLY A 261 -19.21 3.76 -16.39
C GLY A 261 -19.27 5.03 -17.21
N GLU A 262 -20.51 5.50 -17.48
CA GLU A 262 -20.80 6.78 -18.15
C GLU A 262 -21.53 7.77 -17.22
N GLU A 263 -21.59 7.50 -15.92
CA GLU A 263 -22.27 8.36 -14.94
C GLU A 263 -21.41 9.56 -14.55
N GLU A 264 -20.09 9.39 -14.56
CA GLU A 264 -19.10 10.43 -14.20
C GLU A 264 -17.97 10.53 -15.23
N GLY A 265 -17.30 11.68 -15.23
CA GLY A 265 -16.09 11.92 -16.00
C GLY A 265 -16.31 11.91 -17.51
N THR A 266 -15.48 11.18 -18.22
CA THR A 266 -15.43 11.13 -19.69
C THR A 266 -15.74 9.76 -20.28
N GLY A 267 -16.01 8.74 -19.45
CA GLY A 267 -16.18 7.37 -19.90
C GLY A 267 -14.85 6.69 -20.31
N ILE A 268 -13.71 7.36 -20.11
CA ILE A 268 -12.37 6.80 -20.27
C ILE A 268 -11.62 7.03 -18.95
N VAL A 269 -11.16 5.96 -18.33
CA VAL A 269 -10.50 6.00 -17.02
C VAL A 269 -8.98 5.90 -17.17
N HIS A 270 -8.28 6.77 -16.50
CA HIS A 270 -6.83 6.71 -16.34
C HIS A 270 -6.46 5.56 -15.38
N ILE A 271 -5.47 4.75 -15.73
CA ILE A 271 -5.04 3.58 -14.96
C ILE A 271 -3.61 3.76 -14.47
N ALA A 272 -3.44 3.65 -13.15
CA ALA A 272 -2.16 3.74 -12.44
C ALA A 272 -2.02 2.61 -11.41
N PRO A 273 -1.54 1.41 -11.79
CA PRO A 273 -1.45 0.24 -10.92
C PRO A 273 -0.60 0.44 -9.65
N GLY A 274 0.27 1.44 -9.62
CA GLY A 274 1.06 1.81 -8.44
C GLY A 274 0.35 2.70 -7.42
N CYS A 275 -0.91 3.11 -7.69
CA CYS A 275 -1.61 4.14 -6.91
C CYS A 275 -2.99 3.70 -6.40
N GLY A 276 -3.64 2.69 -6.99
CA GLY A 276 -4.98 2.25 -6.63
C GLY A 276 -5.13 0.73 -6.59
N ALA A 277 -6.03 0.21 -5.74
CA ALA A 277 -6.25 -1.22 -5.58
C ALA A 277 -6.94 -1.83 -6.81
N GLU A 278 -7.94 -1.15 -7.33
CA GLU A 278 -8.67 -1.54 -8.53
C GLU A 278 -7.76 -1.52 -9.75
N ASP A 279 -6.97 -0.46 -9.92
CA ASP A 279 -5.98 -0.33 -10.98
C ASP A 279 -4.91 -1.41 -10.89
N PHE A 280 -4.49 -1.77 -9.68
CA PHE A 280 -3.52 -2.82 -9.43
C PHE A 280 -4.09 -4.20 -9.80
N GLY A 281 -5.37 -4.46 -9.49
CA GLY A 281 -6.10 -5.66 -9.92
C GLY A 281 -6.12 -5.78 -11.43
N LEU A 282 -6.57 -4.72 -12.12
CA LEU A 282 -6.57 -4.64 -13.58
C LEU A 282 -5.15 -4.78 -14.15
N GLY A 283 -4.16 -4.19 -13.48
CA GLY A 283 -2.76 -4.28 -13.86
C GLY A 283 -2.24 -5.73 -13.88
N LYS A 284 -2.62 -6.54 -12.91
CA LYS A 284 -2.32 -7.99 -12.88
C LYS A 284 -2.99 -8.75 -14.03
N GLU A 285 -4.27 -8.46 -14.29
CA GLU A 285 -5.04 -9.10 -15.35
C GLU A 285 -4.51 -8.78 -16.76
N GLN A 286 -4.13 -7.53 -16.98
CA GLN A 286 -3.69 -7.00 -18.27
C GLN A 286 -2.17 -6.96 -18.43
N ALA A 287 -1.40 -7.49 -17.46
CA ALA A 287 0.06 -7.47 -17.43
C ALA A 287 0.65 -6.05 -17.64
N LEU A 288 0.08 -5.06 -16.91
CA LEU A 288 0.54 -3.68 -16.96
C LEU A 288 1.73 -3.47 -16.01
N PRO A 289 2.71 -2.60 -16.34
CA PRO A 289 3.78 -2.24 -15.43
C PRO A 289 3.26 -1.47 -14.21
N ILE A 290 4.03 -1.50 -13.12
CA ILE A 290 3.72 -0.77 -11.89
C ILE A 290 4.68 0.41 -11.79
N VAL A 291 4.12 1.62 -11.70
CA VAL A 291 4.86 2.85 -11.45
C VAL A 291 4.39 3.40 -10.11
N ALA A 292 5.16 3.14 -9.03
CA ALA A 292 4.87 3.61 -7.69
C ALA A 292 5.59 4.94 -7.42
N PRO A 293 4.88 6.07 -7.23
CA PRO A 293 5.49 7.38 -7.22
C PRO A 293 6.02 7.83 -5.86
N LEU A 294 5.45 7.34 -4.75
CA LEU A 294 5.65 7.90 -3.42
C LEU A 294 6.49 7.00 -2.51
N ASP A 295 7.22 7.63 -1.61
CA ASP A 295 7.88 6.98 -0.48
C ASP A 295 6.91 6.77 0.70
N GLU A 296 7.42 6.20 1.80
CA GLU A 296 6.64 5.92 3.02
C GLU A 296 6.10 7.19 3.71
N SER A 297 6.65 8.36 3.41
CA SER A 297 6.24 9.67 3.95
C SER A 297 5.27 10.41 3.02
N GLY A 298 4.94 9.84 1.86
CA GLY A 298 4.04 10.44 0.88
C GLY A 298 4.70 11.42 -0.07
N HIS A 299 6.04 11.48 -0.12
CA HIS A 299 6.76 12.34 -1.05
C HIS A 299 7.17 11.58 -2.30
N TYR A 300 7.24 12.28 -3.43
CA TYR A 300 7.72 11.69 -4.67
C TYR A 300 9.16 11.18 -4.55
N LEU A 301 9.38 9.96 -5.01
CA LEU A 301 10.71 9.32 -5.06
C LEU A 301 11.70 10.12 -5.92
N ALA A 302 13.01 10.03 -5.65
CA ALA A 302 14.06 10.69 -6.41
C ALA A 302 14.04 10.36 -7.92
N THR A 303 13.50 9.20 -8.29
CA THR A 303 13.33 8.75 -9.68
C THR A 303 12.25 9.49 -10.46
N PHE A 304 11.48 10.36 -9.80
CA PHE A 304 10.48 11.24 -10.42
C PHE A 304 11.02 12.63 -10.78
N GLY A 305 12.35 12.81 -10.85
CA GLY A 305 13.00 13.99 -11.41
C GLY A 305 12.61 15.29 -10.72
N GLU A 306 11.97 16.20 -11.46
CA GLU A 306 11.53 17.52 -10.96
C GLU A 306 10.43 17.46 -9.89
N LEU A 307 9.76 16.34 -9.76
CA LEU A 307 8.73 16.12 -8.71
C LEU A 307 9.33 15.57 -7.42
N ALA A 308 10.59 15.14 -7.43
CA ALA A 308 11.22 14.49 -6.27
C ALA A 308 11.13 15.33 -4.99
N GLY A 309 10.62 14.71 -3.92
CA GLY A 309 10.45 15.34 -2.62
C GLY A 309 9.25 16.27 -2.47
N LEU A 310 8.43 16.44 -3.52
CA LEU A 310 7.12 17.09 -3.40
C LEU A 310 6.11 16.13 -2.75
N ASP A 311 5.12 16.68 -2.04
CA ASP A 311 4.01 15.99 -1.36
C ASP A 311 2.66 16.19 -2.11
#